data_717b5c93948bb9dc0b4b56cac4bad735
#
_entry.id   717b5c93948bb9dc0b4b56cac4bad735
#
_cell.length_a   1.000
_cell.length_b   1.000
_cell.length_c   1.000
_cell.angle_alpha   90.00
_cell.angle_beta   90.00
_cell.angle_gamma   90.00
#
_symmetry.space_group_name_H-M   'P 1'
#
loop_
_entity.id
_entity.type
_entity.pdbx_description
1 polymer ?
#
loop_
_entity_poly.entity_id
_entity_poly.type
_entity_poly.pdbx_seq_one_letter_code
_entity_poly.pdbx_strand_id
1 'polypeptide(L)'
;MKVKIAGALAVGAVVITAFATTAEYPAQADVATGLYVGVNQLRQSCGAVRQDARLAAAAQRHANDMLANNNLSHVGSDGSSPSARMAEAGYAKAPSGEIVFWATGSSATADAALAFWMGSPGHRAIILNCEFAAAGFATASNGTMMTAVGDFAAA
;
A
#
# COMPACT_ATOMS: atom_id res chain seq x y z
N MET A 1 -28.49 7.08 77.96
CA MET A 1 -28.74 6.53 76.69
C MET A 1 -27.87 7.31 75.66
N LYS A 2 -26.71 6.74 75.23
CA LYS A 2 -25.74 7.40 74.31
C LYS A 2 -25.78 6.67 73.00
N VAL A 3 -26.27 7.34 71.96
CA VAL A 3 -26.26 6.83 70.57
C VAL A 3 -24.96 7.25 69.91
N LYS A 4 -24.14 6.28 69.49
CA LYS A 4 -22.94 6.51 68.66
C LYS A 4 -23.35 6.35 67.21
N ILE A 5 -23.21 7.40 66.43
CA ILE A 5 -23.34 7.36 64.96
C ILE A 5 -21.95 7.16 64.38
N ALA A 6 -21.72 6.01 63.77
CA ALA A 6 -20.51 5.72 63.03
C ALA A 6 -20.72 6.15 61.56
N GLY A 7 -20.01 7.20 61.12
CA GLY A 7 -20.01 7.62 59.74
C GLY A 7 -18.97 6.77 58.95
N ALA A 8 -19.43 6.03 57.97
CA ALA A 8 -18.55 5.34 57.02
C ALA A 8 -18.25 6.27 55.87
N LEU A 9 -16.98 6.66 55.67
CA LEU A 9 -16.49 7.37 54.53
C LEU A 9 -16.21 6.33 53.40
N ALA A 10 -17.04 6.34 52.39
CA ALA A 10 -16.77 5.56 51.17
C ALA A 10 -15.76 6.31 50.29
N VAL A 11 -14.54 5.79 50.19
CA VAL A 11 -13.54 6.27 49.23
C VAL A 11 -13.88 5.63 47.87
N GLY A 12 -14.45 6.39 46.98
CA GLY A 12 -14.69 5.98 45.58
C GLY A 12 -13.37 5.95 44.82
N ALA A 13 -12.93 4.77 44.43
CA ALA A 13 -11.78 4.61 43.49
C ALA A 13 -12.22 5.01 42.09
N VAL A 14 -11.68 6.13 41.56
CA VAL A 14 -11.84 6.51 40.15
C VAL A 14 -10.90 5.63 39.33
N VAL A 15 -11.47 4.67 38.60
CA VAL A 15 -10.73 3.89 37.62
C VAL A 15 -10.59 4.74 36.35
N ILE A 16 -9.42 5.31 36.13
CA ILE A 16 -9.08 5.97 34.87
C ILE A 16 -8.70 4.87 33.88
N THR A 17 -9.62 4.46 33.00
CA THR A 17 -9.32 3.64 31.85
C THR A 17 -8.59 4.50 30.82
N ALA A 18 -7.27 4.35 30.73
CA ALA A 18 -6.47 4.91 29.64
C ALA A 18 -6.83 4.16 28.35
N PHE A 19 -7.57 4.81 27.45
CA PHE A 19 -7.70 4.31 26.08
C PHE A 19 -6.37 4.58 25.37
N ALA A 20 -5.57 3.53 25.20
CA ALA A 20 -4.44 3.56 24.28
C ALA A 20 -5.04 3.67 22.86
N THR A 21 -4.99 4.86 22.26
CA THR A 21 -5.22 5.02 20.82
C THR A 21 -4.04 4.40 20.11
N THR A 22 -4.16 3.13 19.73
CA THR A 22 -3.25 2.56 18.73
C THR A 22 -3.49 3.35 17.44
N ALA A 23 -2.47 4.03 16.94
CA ALA A 23 -2.51 4.58 15.60
C ALA A 23 -2.67 3.38 14.65
N GLU A 24 -3.89 3.14 14.18
CA GLU A 24 -4.14 2.13 13.17
C GLU A 24 -3.50 2.61 11.87
N TYR A 25 -2.50 1.87 11.39
CA TYR A 25 -2.03 2.03 10.02
C TYR A 25 -3.22 1.79 9.08
N PRO A 26 -3.41 2.62 8.03
CA PRO A 26 -4.47 2.38 7.07
C PRO A 26 -4.37 0.95 6.55
N ALA A 27 -5.51 0.27 6.43
CA ALA A 27 -5.53 -1.10 5.93
C ALA A 27 -4.88 -1.15 4.55
N GLN A 28 -4.11 -2.20 4.27
CA GLN A 28 -3.36 -2.35 3.02
C GLN A 28 -4.26 -2.18 1.77
N ALA A 29 -5.50 -2.66 1.85
CA ALA A 29 -6.49 -2.49 0.80
C ALA A 29 -6.85 -1.02 0.54
N ASP A 30 -6.87 -0.18 1.60
CA ASP A 30 -7.16 1.25 1.47
C ASP A 30 -6.02 1.99 0.78
N VAL A 31 -4.76 1.62 1.08
CA VAL A 31 -3.59 2.21 0.40
C VAL A 31 -3.56 1.82 -1.07
N ALA A 32 -3.77 0.54 -1.41
CA ALA A 32 -3.80 0.07 -2.80
C ALA A 32 -4.92 0.75 -3.61
N THR A 33 -6.10 0.94 -3.01
CA THR A 33 -7.20 1.70 -3.59
C THR A 33 -6.81 3.17 -3.81
N GLY A 34 -6.17 3.80 -2.82
CA GLY A 34 -5.65 5.17 -2.93
C GLY A 34 -4.64 5.33 -4.07
N LEU A 35 -3.75 4.36 -4.26
CA LEU A 35 -2.79 4.32 -5.37
C LEU A 35 -3.51 4.26 -6.72
N TYR A 36 -4.48 3.36 -6.87
CA TYR A 36 -5.26 3.23 -8.11
C TYR A 36 -6.00 4.53 -8.45
N VAL A 37 -6.69 5.12 -7.47
CA VAL A 37 -7.41 6.38 -7.66
C VAL A 37 -6.45 7.52 -8.01
N GLY A 38 -5.36 7.66 -7.24
CA GLY A 38 -4.38 8.73 -7.45
C GLY A 38 -3.68 8.63 -8.79
N VAL A 39 -3.28 7.44 -9.24
CA VAL A 39 -2.71 7.23 -10.58
C VAL A 39 -3.69 7.65 -11.66
N ASN A 40 -4.96 7.28 -11.56
CA ASN A 40 -5.96 7.68 -12.55
C ASN A 40 -6.25 9.18 -12.57
N GLN A 41 -6.14 9.86 -11.43
CA GLN A 41 -6.19 11.32 -11.37
C GLN A 41 -5.01 11.99 -12.09
N LEU A 42 -3.82 11.39 -12.03
CA LEU A 42 -2.62 11.88 -12.72
C LEU A 42 -2.66 11.64 -14.23
N ARG A 43 -3.42 10.65 -14.70
CA ARG A 43 -3.50 10.19 -16.09
C ARG A 43 -4.56 10.92 -16.95
N GLN A 44 -4.98 12.11 -16.59
CA GLN A 44 -6.07 12.82 -17.29
C GLN A 44 -5.85 12.97 -18.82
N SER A 45 -4.61 13.07 -19.28
CA SER A 45 -4.27 13.17 -20.71
C SER A 45 -4.33 11.83 -21.45
N CYS A 46 -4.25 10.70 -20.74
CA CYS A 46 -4.24 9.35 -21.34
C CYS A 46 -5.55 8.59 -21.13
N GLY A 47 -6.39 9.06 -20.21
CA GLY A 47 -7.52 8.29 -19.68
C GLY A 47 -7.11 7.30 -18.59
N ALA A 48 -8.11 6.81 -17.87
CA ALA A 48 -7.92 5.90 -16.76
C ALA A 48 -7.46 4.51 -17.24
N VAL A 49 -6.54 3.89 -16.47
CA VAL A 49 -6.27 2.46 -16.59
C VAL A 49 -7.40 1.67 -15.94
N ARG A 50 -7.77 0.54 -16.54
CA ARG A 50 -8.70 -0.42 -15.95
C ARG A 50 -7.99 -1.24 -14.88
N GLN A 51 -8.61 -1.40 -13.72
CA GLN A 51 -8.07 -2.32 -12.71
C GLN A 51 -8.17 -3.77 -13.20
N ASP A 52 -7.08 -4.54 -13.05
CA ASP A 52 -7.03 -5.95 -13.42
C ASP A 52 -6.51 -6.79 -12.26
N ALA A 53 -7.29 -7.81 -11.86
CA ALA A 53 -6.98 -8.65 -10.72
C ALA A 53 -5.69 -9.48 -10.91
N ARG A 54 -5.32 -9.81 -12.15
CA ARG A 54 -4.10 -10.56 -12.47
C ARG A 54 -2.86 -9.67 -12.28
N LEU A 55 -2.93 -8.41 -12.72
CA LEU A 55 -1.87 -7.43 -12.47
C LEU A 55 -1.76 -7.13 -10.96
N ALA A 56 -2.89 -7.01 -10.26
CA ALA A 56 -2.88 -6.85 -8.80
C ALA A 56 -2.27 -8.07 -8.09
N ALA A 57 -2.51 -9.29 -8.58
CA ALA A 57 -1.89 -10.51 -8.01
C ALA A 57 -0.36 -10.55 -8.24
N ALA A 58 0.11 -10.14 -9.43
CA ALA A 58 1.55 -10.03 -9.71
C ALA A 58 2.20 -8.98 -8.80
N ALA A 59 1.58 -7.80 -8.67
CA ALA A 59 2.02 -6.74 -7.78
C ALA A 59 2.05 -7.19 -6.31
N GLN A 60 1.03 -7.94 -5.85
CA GLN A 60 0.97 -8.45 -4.48
C GLN A 60 2.08 -9.46 -4.19
N ARG A 61 2.35 -10.38 -5.13
CA ARG A 61 3.48 -11.31 -5.01
C ARG A 61 4.78 -10.55 -4.79
N HIS A 62 5.02 -9.52 -5.59
CA HIS A 62 6.26 -8.75 -5.49
C HIS A 62 6.32 -7.86 -4.24
N ALA A 63 5.21 -7.21 -3.85
CA ALA A 63 5.16 -6.45 -2.61
C ALA A 63 5.47 -7.32 -1.38
N ASN A 64 4.95 -8.56 -1.34
CA ASN A 64 5.25 -9.53 -0.29
C ASN A 64 6.72 -9.96 -0.31
N ASP A 65 7.28 -10.22 -1.49
CA ASP A 65 8.69 -10.59 -1.68
C ASP A 65 9.64 -9.47 -1.22
N MET A 66 9.36 -8.22 -1.63
CA MET A 66 10.11 -7.05 -1.20
C MET A 66 10.16 -6.93 0.32
N LEU A 67 9.01 -7.11 0.98
CA LEU A 67 8.88 -6.99 2.43
C LEU A 67 9.59 -8.15 3.17
N ALA A 68 9.36 -9.38 2.72
CA ALA A 68 9.87 -10.59 3.40
C ALA A 68 11.39 -10.75 3.27
N ASN A 69 11.95 -10.38 2.12
CA ASN A 69 13.35 -10.59 1.80
C ASN A 69 14.19 -9.29 1.81
N ASN A 70 13.58 -8.16 2.18
CA ASN A 70 14.19 -6.83 2.08
C ASN A 70 14.80 -6.58 0.68
N ASN A 71 14.13 -7.08 -0.36
CA ASN A 71 14.54 -6.97 -1.75
C ASN A 71 13.80 -5.78 -2.39
N LEU A 72 14.39 -4.60 -2.33
CA LEU A 72 13.77 -3.35 -2.74
C LEU A 72 14.08 -3.01 -4.22
N SER A 73 14.03 -4.01 -5.09
CA SER A 73 14.31 -3.90 -6.52
C SER A 73 13.15 -4.42 -7.37
N HIS A 74 13.23 -4.24 -8.69
CA HIS A 74 12.23 -4.80 -9.63
C HIS A 74 12.40 -6.31 -9.86
N VAL A 75 13.60 -6.85 -9.65
CA VAL A 75 13.85 -8.29 -9.78
C VAL A 75 13.49 -8.98 -8.47
N GLY A 76 12.64 -9.98 -8.52
CA GLY A 76 12.25 -10.75 -7.35
C GLY A 76 13.42 -11.52 -6.72
N SER A 77 13.31 -11.88 -5.44
CA SER A 77 14.33 -12.69 -4.75
C SER A 77 14.51 -14.07 -5.38
N ASP A 78 13.51 -14.55 -6.11
CA ASP A 78 13.52 -15.77 -6.94
C ASP A 78 14.08 -15.55 -8.35
N GLY A 79 14.55 -14.34 -8.68
CA GLY A 79 15.07 -13.97 -10.00
C GLY A 79 13.97 -13.58 -11.01
N SER A 80 12.68 -13.57 -10.63
CA SER A 80 11.61 -13.22 -11.55
C SER A 80 11.65 -11.75 -11.97
N SER A 81 11.40 -11.48 -13.25
CA SER A 81 11.18 -10.11 -13.75
C SER A 81 9.72 -9.70 -13.55
N PRO A 82 9.40 -8.38 -13.59
CA PRO A 82 8.02 -7.91 -13.54
C PRO A 82 7.13 -8.56 -14.61
N SER A 83 7.59 -8.60 -15.85
CA SER A 83 6.83 -9.20 -16.96
C SER A 83 6.61 -10.71 -16.79
N ALA A 84 7.57 -11.42 -16.18
CA ALA A 84 7.40 -12.84 -15.86
C ALA A 84 6.32 -13.03 -14.80
N ARG A 85 6.30 -12.23 -13.74
CA ARG A 85 5.27 -12.29 -12.69
C ARG A 85 3.87 -11.98 -13.24
N MET A 86 3.74 -10.96 -14.12
CA MET A 86 2.49 -10.64 -14.78
C MET A 86 2.01 -11.79 -15.68
N ALA A 87 2.92 -12.39 -16.47
CA ALA A 87 2.60 -13.53 -17.33
C ALA A 87 2.17 -14.76 -16.53
N GLU A 88 2.86 -15.08 -15.44
CA GLU A 88 2.50 -16.16 -14.51
C GLU A 88 1.14 -15.93 -13.84
N ALA A 89 0.77 -14.69 -13.58
CA ALA A 89 -0.55 -14.31 -13.09
C ALA A 89 -1.64 -14.32 -14.20
N GLY A 90 -1.27 -14.64 -15.44
CA GLY A 90 -2.19 -14.75 -16.58
C GLY A 90 -2.37 -13.45 -17.38
N TYR A 91 -1.47 -12.46 -17.23
CA TYR A 91 -1.50 -11.21 -18.01
C TYR A 91 -0.19 -11.04 -18.79
N ALA A 92 -0.11 -11.65 -19.96
CA ALA A 92 1.08 -11.64 -20.82
C ALA A 92 0.96 -10.64 -21.98
N LYS A 93 0.70 -9.36 -21.67
CA LYS A 93 0.58 -8.30 -22.67
C LYS A 93 1.79 -7.35 -22.61
N ALA A 94 2.23 -6.91 -23.78
CA ALA A 94 3.32 -5.95 -23.92
C ALA A 94 2.82 -4.71 -24.71
N PRO A 95 3.32 -3.51 -24.44
CA PRO A 95 4.29 -3.21 -23.38
C PRO A 95 3.73 -3.36 -21.96
N SER A 96 4.62 -3.55 -21.01
CA SER A 96 4.32 -3.57 -19.58
C SER A 96 5.36 -2.78 -18.78
N GLY A 97 5.03 -2.36 -17.58
CA GLY A 97 5.91 -1.62 -16.69
C GLY A 97 5.55 -1.83 -15.23
N GLU A 98 6.50 -1.62 -14.36
CA GLU A 98 6.32 -1.74 -12.91
C GLU A 98 6.90 -0.53 -12.20
N ILE A 99 6.19 -0.07 -11.17
CA ILE A 99 6.66 0.92 -10.22
C ILE A 99 6.66 0.33 -8.82
N VAL A 100 7.70 0.62 -8.05
CA VAL A 100 7.86 0.12 -6.68
C VAL A 100 8.11 1.27 -5.72
N PHE A 101 7.70 1.09 -4.47
CA PHE A 101 7.90 2.03 -3.38
C PHE A 101 8.00 1.28 -2.06
N TRP A 102 8.74 1.84 -1.12
CA TRP A 102 8.77 1.38 0.27
C TRP A 102 8.96 2.56 1.21
N ALA A 103 8.37 2.48 2.38
CA ALA A 103 8.49 3.50 3.41
C ALA A 103 8.22 2.93 4.79
N THR A 104 8.62 3.69 5.82
CA THR A 104 8.37 3.39 7.23
C THR A 104 7.61 4.53 7.90
N GLY A 105 6.91 4.21 8.99
CA GLY A 105 6.23 5.22 9.81
C GLY A 105 5.16 6.00 9.03
N SER A 106 5.08 7.31 9.26
CA SER A 106 4.07 8.19 8.66
C SER A 106 4.19 8.39 7.15
N SER A 107 5.31 7.97 6.55
CA SER A 107 5.51 8.02 5.09
C SER A 107 4.94 6.78 4.38
N ALA A 108 4.43 5.79 5.11
CA ALA A 108 3.81 4.58 4.56
C ALA A 108 2.36 4.86 4.09
N THR A 109 2.20 5.73 3.10
CA THR A 109 0.91 6.19 2.58
C THR A 109 0.85 6.18 1.06
N ALA A 110 -0.36 6.17 0.48
CA ALA A 110 -0.56 6.30 -0.96
C ALA A 110 -0.02 7.63 -1.50
N ASP A 111 -0.27 8.73 -0.79
CA ASP A 111 0.17 10.06 -1.21
C ASP A 111 1.70 10.16 -1.27
N ALA A 112 2.41 9.58 -0.30
CA ALA A 112 3.87 9.55 -0.30
C ALA A 112 4.43 8.73 -1.47
N ALA A 113 3.83 7.58 -1.79
CA ALA A 113 4.20 6.76 -2.94
C ALA A 113 3.96 7.50 -4.26
N LEU A 114 2.79 8.12 -4.43
CA LEU A 114 2.46 8.91 -5.63
C LEU A 114 3.42 10.08 -5.83
N ALA A 115 3.74 10.83 -4.76
CA ALA A 115 4.68 11.93 -4.79
C ALA A 115 6.10 11.45 -5.18
N PHE A 116 6.56 10.34 -4.60
CA PHE A 116 7.85 9.72 -4.93
C PHE A 116 7.91 9.30 -6.40
N TRP A 117 6.90 8.59 -6.90
CA TRP A 117 6.87 8.13 -8.29
C TRP A 117 6.82 9.29 -9.27
N MET A 118 6.03 10.33 -9.00
CA MET A 118 5.96 11.51 -9.89
C MET A 118 7.23 12.38 -9.85
N GLY A 119 7.97 12.34 -8.76
CA GLY A 119 9.30 12.98 -8.64
C GLY A 119 10.41 12.22 -9.39
N SER A 120 10.21 10.96 -9.73
CA SER A 120 11.18 10.12 -10.45
C SER A 120 10.84 10.05 -11.94
N PRO A 121 11.73 10.48 -12.86
CA PRO A 121 11.45 10.47 -14.29
C PRO A 121 11.04 9.11 -14.85
N GLY A 122 11.67 8.02 -14.40
CA GLY A 122 11.35 6.65 -14.85
C GLY A 122 9.95 6.20 -14.42
N HIS A 123 9.62 6.36 -13.13
CA HIS A 123 8.30 6.01 -12.61
C HIS A 123 7.20 6.87 -13.23
N ARG A 124 7.44 8.19 -13.35
CA ARG A 124 6.51 9.12 -13.98
C ARG A 124 6.23 8.74 -15.43
N ALA A 125 7.26 8.31 -16.18
CA ALA A 125 7.09 7.87 -17.56
C ALA A 125 6.18 6.65 -17.67
N ILE A 126 6.24 5.72 -16.72
CA ILE A 126 5.34 4.56 -16.66
C ILE A 126 3.91 5.03 -16.34
N ILE A 127 3.71 5.84 -15.32
CA ILE A 127 2.38 6.33 -14.93
C ILE A 127 1.70 7.06 -16.10
N LEU A 128 2.45 7.88 -16.84
CA LEU A 128 1.92 8.72 -17.92
C LEU A 128 2.04 8.08 -19.32
N ASN A 129 2.37 6.79 -19.41
CA ASN A 129 2.37 6.09 -20.70
C ASN A 129 0.94 5.75 -21.13
N CYS A 130 0.48 6.37 -22.22
CA CYS A 130 -0.87 6.17 -22.75
C CYS A 130 -1.09 4.80 -23.44
N GLU A 131 -0.04 4.03 -23.69
CA GLU A 131 -0.18 2.65 -24.20
C GLU A 131 -0.70 1.69 -23.12
N PHE A 132 -0.53 2.03 -21.83
CA PHE A 132 -1.05 1.21 -20.75
C PHE A 132 -2.56 1.44 -20.58
N ALA A 133 -3.32 0.36 -20.68
CA ALA A 133 -4.78 0.34 -20.57
C ALA A 133 -5.28 -0.38 -19.32
N ALA A 134 -4.41 -1.15 -18.66
CA ALA A 134 -4.72 -1.88 -17.43
C ALA A 134 -3.61 -1.69 -16.39
N ALA A 135 -3.99 -1.73 -15.11
CA ALA A 135 -3.04 -1.74 -14.00
C ALA A 135 -3.57 -2.55 -12.81
N GLY A 136 -2.64 -2.97 -11.96
CA GLY A 136 -2.93 -3.56 -10.67
C GLY A 136 -2.00 -3.00 -9.62
N PHE A 137 -2.53 -2.69 -8.44
CA PHE A 137 -1.77 -2.15 -7.31
C PHE A 137 -1.90 -3.05 -6.11
N ALA A 138 -0.84 -3.20 -5.36
CA ALA A 138 -0.82 -3.95 -4.13
C ALA A 138 0.19 -3.37 -3.13
N THR A 139 -0.05 -3.63 -1.86
CA THR A 139 0.85 -3.27 -0.78
C THR A 139 1.04 -4.45 0.17
N ALA A 140 2.17 -4.47 0.87
CA ALA A 140 2.42 -5.35 2.00
C ALA A 140 3.00 -4.53 3.17
N SER A 141 2.70 -4.92 4.40
CA SER A 141 3.22 -4.25 5.60
C SER A 141 3.43 -5.23 6.73
N ASN A 142 4.47 -4.98 7.53
CA ASN A 142 4.74 -5.71 8.77
C ASN A 142 4.55 -4.83 10.04
N GLY A 143 3.89 -3.67 9.88
CA GLY A 143 3.68 -2.70 10.94
C GLY A 143 4.85 -1.71 11.14
N THR A 144 6.02 -1.98 10.55
CA THR A 144 7.18 -1.07 10.57
C THR A 144 7.45 -0.50 9.20
N MET A 145 7.46 -1.34 8.18
CA MET A 145 7.68 -0.99 6.78
C MET A 145 6.46 -1.37 5.94
N MET A 146 6.16 -0.55 4.96
CA MET A 146 5.22 -0.84 3.88
C MET A 146 5.99 -0.88 2.56
N THR A 147 5.66 -1.86 1.73
CA THR A 147 6.04 -1.93 0.32
C THR A 147 4.80 -1.74 -0.54
N ALA A 148 4.96 -1.09 -1.69
CA ALA A 148 3.89 -0.88 -2.65
C ALA A 148 4.41 -1.16 -4.06
N VAL A 149 3.59 -1.82 -4.87
CA VAL A 149 3.89 -2.17 -6.26
C VAL A 149 2.70 -1.80 -7.14
N GLY A 150 3.00 -1.23 -8.30
CA GLY A 150 2.01 -1.00 -9.37
C GLY A 150 2.51 -1.63 -10.66
N ASP A 151 1.75 -2.58 -11.18
CA ASP A 151 1.98 -3.23 -12.47
C ASP A 151 1.05 -2.66 -13.53
N PHE A 152 1.62 -2.30 -14.67
CA PHE A 152 0.92 -1.69 -15.81
C PHE A 152 1.13 -2.52 -17.07
N ALA A 153 0.10 -2.62 -17.92
CA ALA A 153 0.23 -3.28 -19.20
C ALA A 153 -0.74 -2.72 -20.26
N ALA A 154 -0.41 -2.99 -21.54
CA ALA A 154 -1.32 -2.77 -22.66
C ALA A 154 -2.59 -3.61 -22.54
N ALA A 155 -3.61 -3.30 -23.38
CA ALA A 155 -4.87 -4.05 -23.43
C ALA A 155 -4.72 -5.48 -23.98
#